data_f41579523a9e5aa3c49c64982dd39ee0
#
_entry.id   f41579523a9e5aa3c49c64982dd39ee0
#
_cell.length_a   1.000
_cell.length_b   1.000
_cell.length_c   1.000
_cell.angle_alpha   90.00
_cell.angle_beta   90.00
_cell.angle_gamma   90.00
#
_symmetry.space_group_name_H-M   'P 1'
#
loop_
_entity.id
_entity.type
_entity.pdbx_description
1 polymer ?
#
loop_
_entity_poly.entity_id
_entity_poly.type
_entity_poly.pdbx_seq_one_letter_code
_entity_poly.pdbx_strand_id
1 'polypeptide(L)'
;MSTPTPNSAPKPIVMPEGNPSLRTIAMPADANPDGDIFGGWIMSQMDLSSAAFAADVAKGRVVTVAVDAMTFHKPVYIGDDVSCYCSAAKRGNTSITVHVEAWVRRRHS
;
A
#
# COMPACT_ATOMS: atom_id res chain seq x y z
N MET A 1 6.39 2.60 33.84
CA MET A 1 6.29 2.08 32.48
C MET A 1 6.07 0.59 32.52
N SER A 2 5.18 0.10 31.72
CA SER A 2 4.95 -1.33 31.65
C SER A 2 6.13 -2.03 31.00
N THR A 3 6.39 -3.25 31.49
CA THR A 3 7.35 -4.10 30.80
C THR A 3 6.86 -4.47 29.42
N PRO A 4 7.76 -4.62 28.46
CA PRO A 4 7.34 -5.10 27.15
C PRO A 4 6.71 -6.48 27.28
N THR A 5 5.54 -6.62 26.68
CA THR A 5 4.89 -7.91 26.59
C THR A 5 5.44 -8.64 25.35
N PRO A 6 5.20 -9.95 25.23
CA PRO A 6 5.54 -10.64 24.00
C PRO A 6 4.93 -9.99 22.77
N ASN A 7 3.77 -9.33 22.93
CA ASN A 7 3.09 -8.64 21.82
C ASN A 7 3.79 -7.34 21.43
N SER A 8 4.65 -6.80 22.28
CA SER A 8 5.40 -5.60 21.95
C SER A 8 6.66 -5.90 21.15
N ALA A 9 7.05 -7.15 21.05
CA ALA A 9 8.17 -7.53 20.21
C ALA A 9 7.80 -7.32 18.75
N PRO A 10 8.76 -6.86 17.91
CA PRO A 10 8.47 -6.70 16.49
C PRO A 10 8.01 -8.01 15.89
N LYS A 11 6.91 -7.94 15.15
CA LYS A 11 6.44 -9.10 14.40
C LYS A 11 7.31 -9.28 13.17
N PRO A 12 7.53 -10.51 12.71
CA PRO A 12 8.22 -10.73 11.45
C PRO A 12 7.48 -9.98 10.35
N ILE A 13 8.24 -9.36 9.46
CA ILE A 13 7.68 -8.70 8.31
C ILE A 13 7.41 -9.76 7.26
N VAL A 14 6.15 -10.02 7.02
CA VAL A 14 5.74 -11.05 6.08
C VAL A 14 4.94 -10.40 4.96
N MET A 15 5.36 -10.68 3.73
CA MET A 15 4.65 -10.18 2.56
C MET A 15 3.26 -10.79 2.49
N PRO A 16 2.23 -9.99 2.17
CA PRO A 16 0.88 -10.52 2.01
C PRO A 16 0.83 -11.63 0.95
N GLU A 17 -0.07 -12.57 1.15
CA GLU A 17 -0.30 -13.63 0.18
C GLU A 17 -1.14 -13.13 -0.98
N GLY A 18 -1.03 -13.80 -2.11
CA GLY A 18 -1.80 -13.51 -3.29
C GLY A 18 -1.17 -12.47 -4.17
N ASN A 19 -1.97 -11.92 -5.06
CA ASN A 19 -1.52 -10.94 -6.03
C ASN A 19 -1.78 -9.52 -5.53
N PRO A 20 -0.86 -8.59 -5.81
CA PRO A 20 -1.14 -7.19 -5.50
C PRO A 20 -2.27 -6.66 -6.38
N SER A 21 -2.99 -5.67 -5.86
CA SER A 21 -3.99 -4.95 -6.65
C SER A 21 -3.34 -4.04 -7.67
N LEU A 22 -2.10 -3.63 -7.41
CA LEU A 22 -1.33 -2.79 -8.32
C LEU A 22 0.15 -3.10 -8.11
N ARG A 23 0.87 -3.22 -9.22
CA ARG A 23 2.33 -3.31 -9.19
C ARG A 23 2.88 -2.34 -10.21
N THR A 24 3.86 -1.54 -9.81
CA THR A 24 4.43 -0.54 -10.69
C THR A 24 5.92 -0.39 -10.41
N ILE A 25 6.62 0.15 -11.38
CA ILE A 25 8.05 0.42 -11.26
C ILE A 25 8.22 1.93 -11.18
N ALA A 26 9.00 2.39 -10.19
CA ALA A 26 9.29 3.80 -10.04
C ALA A 26 10.20 4.26 -11.18
N MET A 27 9.77 5.25 -11.93
CA MET A 27 10.46 5.72 -13.12
C MET A 27 11.20 7.04 -12.84
N PRO A 28 12.16 7.43 -13.68
CA PRO A 28 12.87 8.70 -13.50
C PRO A 28 11.95 9.90 -13.39
N ALA A 29 10.84 9.90 -14.12
CA ALA A 29 9.87 11.01 -14.09
C ALA A 29 9.19 11.15 -12.72
N ASP A 30 9.25 10.13 -11.88
CA ASP A 30 8.61 10.12 -10.58
C ASP A 30 9.54 10.56 -9.45
N ALA A 31 10.80 10.84 -9.78
CA ALA A 31 11.82 11.15 -8.78
C ALA A 31 11.93 12.65 -8.53
N ASN A 32 12.37 13.00 -7.31
CA ASN A 32 12.75 14.36 -6.99
C ASN A 32 14.20 14.60 -7.46
N PRO A 33 14.71 15.86 -7.35
CA PRO A 33 16.07 16.17 -7.80
C PRO A 33 17.16 15.34 -7.11
N ASP A 34 16.91 14.83 -5.92
CA ASP A 34 17.90 14.03 -5.18
C ASP A 34 17.87 12.54 -5.60
N GLY A 35 16.99 12.16 -6.50
CA GLY A 35 16.89 10.77 -6.97
C GLY A 35 15.94 9.89 -6.19
N ASP A 36 15.32 10.44 -5.16
CA ASP A 36 14.32 9.72 -4.36
C ASP A 36 12.93 9.90 -4.99
N ILE A 37 12.07 8.93 -4.78
CA ILE A 37 10.69 9.01 -5.26
C ILE A 37 9.87 9.82 -4.27
N PHE A 38 9.06 10.73 -4.79
CA PHE A 38 8.17 11.52 -3.95
C PHE A 38 7.19 10.63 -3.17
N GLY A 39 6.99 10.97 -1.89
CA GLY A 39 6.00 10.27 -1.08
C GLY A 39 4.60 10.37 -1.67
N GLY A 40 4.28 11.48 -2.30
CA GLY A 40 2.99 11.65 -2.98
C GLY A 40 2.78 10.65 -4.11
N TRP A 41 3.84 10.25 -4.81
CA TRP A 41 3.74 9.22 -5.82
C TRP A 41 3.33 7.88 -5.23
N ILE A 42 3.93 7.50 -4.09
CA ILE A 42 3.58 6.26 -3.40
C ILE A 42 2.13 6.32 -2.93
N MET A 43 1.73 7.44 -2.36
CA MET A 43 0.35 7.62 -1.91
C MET A 43 -0.63 7.51 -3.06
N SER A 44 -0.28 8.03 -4.24
CA SER A 44 -1.14 7.92 -5.41
C SER A 44 -1.27 6.47 -5.88
N GLN A 45 -0.20 5.68 -5.77
CA GLN A 45 -0.28 4.25 -6.10
C GLN A 45 -1.20 3.51 -5.14
N MET A 46 -1.12 3.84 -3.86
CA MET A 46 -1.99 3.25 -2.85
C MET A 46 -3.45 3.65 -3.08
N ASP A 47 -3.68 4.90 -3.46
CA ASP A 47 -5.02 5.39 -3.76
C ASP A 47 -5.61 4.68 -4.99
N LEU A 48 -4.84 4.57 -6.05
CA LEU A 48 -5.27 3.87 -7.27
C LEU A 48 -5.57 2.40 -7.00
N SER A 49 -4.72 1.73 -6.23
CA SER A 49 -4.93 0.32 -5.91
C SER A 49 -6.18 0.13 -5.05
N SER A 50 -6.42 1.04 -4.11
CA SER A 50 -7.62 1.01 -3.27
C SER A 50 -8.88 1.18 -4.10
N ALA A 51 -8.86 2.10 -5.05
CA ALA A 51 -10.00 2.34 -5.93
C ALA A 51 -10.30 1.11 -6.80
N ALA A 52 -9.26 0.49 -7.35
CA ALA A 52 -9.42 -0.72 -8.16
C ALA A 52 -9.96 -1.87 -7.34
N PHE A 53 -9.45 -2.05 -6.15
CA PHE A 53 -9.91 -3.10 -5.24
C PHE A 53 -11.36 -2.87 -4.83
N ALA A 54 -11.70 -1.64 -4.46
CA ALA A 54 -13.07 -1.31 -4.04
C ALA A 54 -14.07 -1.49 -5.17
N ALA A 55 -13.70 -1.11 -6.39
CA ALA A 55 -14.56 -1.30 -7.56
C ALA A 55 -14.85 -2.77 -7.81
N ASP A 56 -13.82 -3.61 -7.65
CA ASP A 56 -13.95 -5.04 -7.84
C ASP A 56 -14.86 -5.67 -6.78
N VAL A 57 -14.71 -5.25 -5.52
CA VAL A 57 -15.54 -5.76 -4.43
C VAL A 57 -16.98 -5.27 -4.56
N ALA A 58 -17.17 -4.03 -4.96
CA ALA A 58 -18.49 -3.42 -5.07
C ALA A 58 -19.34 -3.97 -6.21
N LYS A 59 -18.71 -4.50 -7.25
CA LYS A 59 -19.39 -5.13 -8.40
C LYS A 59 -20.46 -4.22 -9.00
N GLY A 60 -20.08 -2.98 -9.27
CA GLY A 60 -20.98 -2.01 -9.89
C GLY A 60 -21.87 -1.23 -8.94
N ARG A 61 -21.88 -1.55 -7.65
CA ARG A 61 -22.63 -0.76 -6.67
C ARG A 61 -21.88 0.52 -6.35
N VAL A 62 -22.63 1.55 -5.97
CA VAL A 62 -22.03 2.78 -5.48
C VAL A 62 -21.75 2.63 -3.99
N VAL A 63 -20.48 2.83 -3.61
CA VAL A 63 -20.07 2.69 -2.22
C VAL A 63 -19.16 3.86 -1.83
N THR A 64 -19.16 4.19 -0.56
CA THR A 64 -18.18 5.11 0.01
C THR A 64 -16.93 4.33 0.36
N VAL A 65 -15.78 4.83 -0.06
CA VAL A 65 -14.50 4.15 0.16
C VAL A 65 -13.67 4.96 1.13
N ALA A 66 -13.26 4.31 2.21
CA ALA A 66 -12.26 4.86 3.13
C ALA A 66 -10.99 4.03 3.00
N VAL A 67 -9.85 4.68 3.11
CA VAL A 67 -8.56 4.00 2.97
C VAL A 67 -7.83 4.02 4.30
N ASP A 68 -7.43 2.83 4.74
CA ASP A 68 -6.56 2.65 5.89
C ASP A 68 -5.20 2.24 5.34
N ALA A 69 -4.31 3.21 5.23
CA ALA A 69 -3.01 3.00 4.60
C ALA A 69 -1.93 2.81 5.64
N MET A 70 -1.06 1.83 5.39
CA MET A 70 0.09 1.62 6.24
C MET A 70 1.14 2.70 5.98
N THR A 71 1.73 3.22 7.05
CA THR A 71 2.80 4.19 6.93
C THR A 71 4.03 3.53 6.34
N PHE A 72 4.61 4.17 5.33
CA PHE A 72 5.78 3.66 4.65
C PHE A 72 7.01 4.47 5.05
N HIS A 73 8.04 3.80 5.58
CA HIS A 73 9.21 4.48 6.13
C HIS A 73 10.48 4.33 5.29
N LYS A 74 10.49 3.43 4.34
CA LYS A 74 11.68 3.22 3.51
C LYS A 74 11.63 4.10 2.27
N PRO A 75 12.76 4.70 1.88
CA PRO A 75 12.79 5.44 0.62
C PRO A 75 12.61 4.51 -0.56
N VAL A 76 11.96 5.02 -1.60
CA VAL A 76 11.80 4.32 -2.87
C VAL A 76 12.72 5.01 -3.87
N TYR A 77 13.45 4.22 -4.64
CA TYR A 77 14.36 4.74 -5.65
C TYR A 77 13.91 4.35 -7.04
N ILE A 78 14.43 5.07 -8.02
CA ILE A 78 14.16 4.77 -9.43
C ILE A 78 14.52 3.30 -9.71
N GLY A 79 13.62 2.59 -10.38
CA GLY A 79 13.79 1.19 -10.70
C GLY A 79 13.22 0.22 -9.69
N ASP A 80 12.83 0.71 -8.52
CA ASP A 80 12.24 -0.16 -7.51
C ASP A 80 10.83 -0.59 -7.92
N ASP A 81 10.50 -1.82 -7.56
CA ASP A 81 9.19 -2.42 -7.73
C ASP A 81 8.33 -2.02 -6.54
N VAL A 82 7.17 -1.47 -6.78
CA VAL A 82 6.20 -1.18 -5.70
C VAL A 82 4.94 -1.98 -5.96
N SER A 83 4.59 -2.80 -4.99
CA SER A 83 3.38 -3.63 -5.04
C SER A 83 2.44 -3.22 -3.92
N CYS A 84 1.20 -2.92 -4.27
CA CYS A 84 0.17 -2.53 -3.31
C CYS A 84 -0.81 -3.67 -3.13
N TYR A 85 -0.91 -4.14 -1.89
CA TYR A 85 -1.82 -5.23 -1.52
C TYR A 85 -2.99 -4.65 -0.76
N CYS A 86 -4.19 -4.98 -1.19
CA CYS A 86 -5.41 -4.46 -0.60
C CYS A 86 -6.23 -5.57 0.03
N SER A 87 -6.91 -5.23 1.11
CA SER A 87 -7.89 -6.12 1.73
C SER A 87 -9.03 -5.26 2.28
N ALA A 88 -10.21 -5.87 2.42
CA ALA A 88 -11.33 -5.18 3.02
C ALA A 88 -11.20 -5.27 4.53
N ALA A 89 -10.89 -4.13 5.16
CA ALA A 89 -10.79 -4.06 6.62
C ALA A 89 -12.18 -4.00 7.27
N LYS A 90 -13.12 -3.38 6.57
CA LYS A 90 -14.48 -3.20 7.08
C LYS A 90 -15.44 -3.10 5.90
N ARG A 91 -16.60 -3.71 6.02
CA ARG A 91 -17.64 -3.64 4.98
C ARG A 91 -18.97 -3.26 5.62
N GLY A 92 -19.63 -2.27 5.02
CA GLY A 92 -21.02 -1.95 5.30
C GLY A 92 -21.85 -2.13 4.04
N ASN A 93 -23.13 -1.79 4.11
CA ASN A 93 -24.00 -1.90 2.94
C ASN A 93 -23.59 -0.95 1.82
N THR A 94 -23.12 0.24 2.19
CA THR A 94 -22.77 1.30 1.26
C THR A 94 -21.36 1.84 1.48
N SER A 95 -20.55 1.10 2.22
CA SER A 95 -19.18 1.56 2.54
C SER A 95 -18.20 0.41 2.57
N ILE A 96 -16.96 0.70 2.22
CA ILE A 96 -15.84 -0.24 2.28
C ILE A 96 -14.65 0.51 2.85
N THR A 97 -14.02 -0.06 3.88
CA THR A 97 -12.71 0.41 4.34
C THR A 97 -11.66 -0.52 3.78
N VAL A 98 -10.77 0.02 2.96
CA VAL A 98 -9.70 -0.75 2.31
C VAL A 98 -8.42 -0.56 3.08
N HIS A 99 -7.81 -1.67 3.48
CA HIS A 99 -6.47 -1.66 4.05
C HIS A 99 -5.47 -1.86 2.92
N VAL A 100 -4.49 -0.96 2.81
CA VAL A 100 -3.49 -0.99 1.74
C VAL A 100 -2.10 -1.10 2.34
N GLU A 101 -1.31 -2.03 1.81
CA GLU A 101 0.09 -2.15 2.16
C GLU A 101 0.92 -2.01 0.90
N ALA A 102 1.91 -1.13 0.94
CA ALA A 102 2.86 -0.96 -0.16
C ALA A 102 4.15 -1.70 0.19
N TRP A 103 4.56 -2.58 -0.70
CA TRP A 103 5.79 -3.36 -0.55
C TRP A 103 6.77 -2.99 -1.65
N VAL A 104 8.01 -2.72 -1.28
CA VAL A 104 9.04 -2.27 -2.20
C VAL A 104 10.10 -3.35 -2.33
N ARG A 105 10.43 -3.69 -3.56
CA ARG A 105 11.51 -4.62 -3.86
C ARG A 105 12.56 -3.89 -4.70
N ARG A 106 13.79 -3.88 -4.21
CA ARG A 106 14.89 -3.24 -4.90
C ARG A 106 15.38 -4.15 -6.01
N ARG A 107 15.47 -3.62 -7.20
CA ARG A 107 15.80 -4.45 -8.36
C ARG A 107 17.30 -4.61 -8.57
N HIS A 108 18.11 -3.73 -7.99
CA HIS A 108 19.54 -3.69 -8.21
C HIS A 108 20.35 -3.84 -6.93
N SER A 109 19.86 -4.58 -6.00
CA SER A 109 20.59 -4.81 -4.76
C SER A 109 21.50 -6.01 -4.84
#